data_28650f058d048e0253b118d4cf4704ff
#
_entry.id   28650f058d048e0253b118d4cf4704ff
#
_cell.length_a   1.000
_cell.length_b   1.000
_cell.length_c   1.000
_cell.angle_alpha   90.00
_cell.angle_beta   90.00
_cell.angle_gamma   90.00
#
_symmetry.space_group_name_H-M   'P 1'
#
loop_
_entity.id
_entity.type
_entity.pdbx_description
1 polymer ?
#
loop_
_entity_poly.entity_id
_entity_poly.type
_entity_poly.pdbx_seq_one_letter_code
_entity_poly.pdbx_strand_id
1 'polypeptide(L)'
;MKFAFYTLGCKTNQYETQAMEQLLLTQGHTVGRWEEACDGYIINTCSVTAVADKKNRAVIRRCRKQNPDAVIAVCGCYSQHAPEAMDALGVDVVGGSAQRQAFVDMLLECANTRQKQQQLDNALRRREFEVLPAGGLSERTRAMLKVQDGCVNFCSYCIIPYTRGPVRSAPLELAVEQAKALAERGYREIVLTGIEIASWGVDLPGKPALTALVSAICRAVPQCRVRLGSLEPRIITEDFCRELAAFANLCPQFHLSMQSGCDTVLARMKRKYDTARYYESVALLNRFFPGCAITTDMIVAFPGETPEEFQQSLAFIRKCGFADMHIFPYSRRPGTPADQMPNQLGNEVKESRSRAAIAVAEEMSRAFREALVGTVQEVLFEEQEGGYFAGHAPNYVKVYAQGDELHNQIRSVEITSVHLDGVSGRILP
;
A
#
# COMPACT_ATOMS: atom_id res chain seq x y z
N MET A 1 23.44 14.85 12.83
CA MET A 1 22.15 15.55 12.84
C MET A 1 21.04 14.55 13.10
N LYS A 2 19.90 15.02 13.65
CA LYS A 2 18.72 14.21 13.96
C LYS A 2 17.60 14.57 13.00
N PHE A 3 17.01 13.57 12.34
CA PHE A 3 15.92 13.74 11.39
C PHE A 3 14.67 12.97 11.83
N ALA A 4 13.49 13.46 11.45
CA ALA A 4 12.24 12.75 11.67
C ALA A 4 11.46 12.62 10.36
N PHE A 5 10.73 11.52 10.23
CA PHE A 5 9.95 11.19 9.04
C PHE A 5 8.45 11.21 9.30
N TYR A 6 7.71 11.69 8.34
CA TYR A 6 6.27 11.53 8.28
C TYR A 6 5.85 11.00 6.92
N THR A 7 5.24 9.81 6.91
CA THR A 7 4.84 9.15 5.68
C THR A 7 3.33 9.20 5.51
N LEU A 8 2.90 9.75 4.40
CA LEU A 8 1.52 9.68 3.93
C LEU A 8 1.46 8.82 2.67
N GLY A 9 0.43 7.98 2.55
CA GLY A 9 0.15 7.25 1.32
C GLY A 9 0.30 5.74 1.41
N CYS A 10 0.78 5.15 0.32
CA CYS A 10 0.76 3.71 0.09
C CYS A 10 2.00 2.99 0.66
N LYS A 11 1.99 1.65 0.56
CA LYS A 11 3.12 0.80 0.96
C LYS A 11 4.43 1.16 0.23
N THR A 12 4.35 1.63 -1.02
CA THR A 12 5.52 2.13 -1.76
C THR A 12 6.14 3.36 -1.08
N ASN A 13 5.33 4.32 -0.61
CA ASN A 13 5.84 5.46 0.16
C ASN A 13 6.48 5.00 1.48
N GLN A 14 5.89 4.01 2.16
CA GLN A 14 6.47 3.44 3.38
C GLN A 14 7.84 2.81 3.13
N TYR A 15 7.97 2.01 2.07
CA TYR A 15 9.26 1.46 1.64
C TYR A 15 10.29 2.55 1.35
N GLU A 16 9.91 3.57 0.59
CA GLU A 16 10.80 4.69 0.23
C GLU A 16 11.24 5.48 1.47
N THR A 17 10.36 5.66 2.45
CA THR A 17 10.72 6.28 3.73
C THR A 17 11.73 5.42 4.50
N GLN A 18 11.49 4.12 4.61
CA GLN A 18 12.41 3.19 5.27
C GLN A 18 13.79 3.19 4.60
N ALA A 19 13.83 3.27 3.28
CA ALA A 19 15.09 3.38 2.54
C ALA A 19 15.82 4.69 2.85
N MET A 20 15.12 5.82 2.88
CA MET A 20 15.74 7.12 3.24
C MET A 20 16.22 7.14 4.70
N GLU A 21 15.49 6.52 5.63
CA GLU A 21 15.95 6.31 7.01
C GLU A 21 17.30 5.59 7.04
N GLN A 22 17.43 4.50 6.28
CA GLN A 22 18.69 3.76 6.19
C GLN A 22 19.82 4.56 5.55
N LEU A 23 19.53 5.32 4.50
CA LEU A 23 20.53 6.20 3.86
C LEU A 23 21.08 7.24 4.85
N LEU A 24 20.26 7.81 5.71
CA LEU A 24 20.70 8.74 6.75
C LEU A 24 21.49 8.03 7.86
N LEU A 25 21.05 6.87 8.32
CA LEU A 25 21.74 6.10 9.36
C LEU A 25 23.14 5.66 8.91
N THR A 26 23.31 5.22 7.66
CA THR A 26 24.61 4.82 7.09
C THR A 26 25.58 5.99 6.95
N GLN A 27 25.07 7.22 6.89
CA GLN A 27 25.87 8.45 6.86
C GLN A 27 26.13 9.03 8.27
N GLY A 28 25.82 8.27 9.35
CA GLY A 28 26.08 8.66 10.73
C GLY A 28 25.07 9.65 11.33
N HIS A 29 23.91 9.81 10.72
CA HIS A 29 22.80 10.60 11.25
C HIS A 29 21.87 9.74 12.10
N THR A 30 20.98 10.36 12.88
CA THR A 30 20.01 9.67 13.74
C THR A 30 18.59 9.95 13.28
N VAL A 31 17.70 8.97 13.45
CA VAL A 31 16.26 9.10 13.21
C VAL A 31 15.54 9.22 14.54
N GLY A 32 14.84 10.32 14.74
CA GLY A 32 14.05 10.61 15.93
C GLY A 32 12.56 10.41 15.71
N ARG A 33 11.80 10.57 16.79
CA ARG A 33 10.33 10.53 16.73
C ARG A 33 9.80 11.82 16.12
N TRP A 34 8.67 11.73 15.44
CA TRP A 34 8.04 12.87 14.78
C TRP A 34 7.70 14.04 15.71
N GLU A 35 7.37 13.75 16.96
CA GLU A 35 6.98 14.72 17.97
C GLU A 35 8.17 15.45 18.61
N GLU A 36 9.38 14.99 18.36
CA GLU A 36 10.60 15.56 18.94
C GLU A 36 11.11 16.74 18.10
N ALA A 37 11.87 17.62 18.73
CA ALA A 37 12.63 18.63 18.03
C ALA A 37 13.79 17.98 17.29
N CYS A 38 13.79 18.12 15.96
CA CYS A 38 14.78 17.56 15.04
C CYS A 38 15.43 18.63 14.20
N ASP A 39 16.63 18.37 13.67
CA ASP A 39 17.34 19.28 12.77
C ASP A 39 16.65 19.35 11.41
N GLY A 40 15.93 18.29 11.03
CA GLY A 40 15.13 18.27 9.81
C GLY A 40 13.94 17.32 9.87
N TYR A 41 12.88 17.66 9.15
CA TYR A 41 11.67 16.87 8.98
C TYR A 41 11.49 16.48 7.53
N ILE A 42 11.37 15.19 7.27
CA ILE A 42 11.15 14.62 5.94
C ILE A 42 9.70 14.17 5.82
N ILE A 43 8.95 14.73 4.86
CA ILE A 43 7.56 14.40 4.61
C ILE A 43 7.46 13.70 3.26
N ASN A 44 7.19 12.39 3.27
CA ASN A 44 6.91 11.62 2.06
C ASN A 44 5.40 11.66 1.78
N THR A 45 5.02 12.33 0.71
CA THR A 45 3.68 12.80 0.44
C THR A 45 2.89 11.92 -0.51
N CYS A 46 1.56 11.90 -0.33
CA CYS A 46 0.60 11.22 -1.19
C CYS A 46 -0.28 12.23 -1.94
N SER A 47 -0.70 11.89 -3.16
CA SER A 47 -1.60 12.72 -3.98
C SER A 47 -2.78 11.92 -4.56
N VAL A 48 -3.17 10.81 -3.93
CA VAL A 48 -4.27 9.98 -4.44
C VAL A 48 -5.63 10.64 -4.21
N THR A 49 -5.80 11.41 -3.11
CA THR A 49 -7.05 12.11 -2.80
C THR A 49 -6.80 13.56 -2.39
N ALA A 50 -7.82 14.43 -2.55
CA ALA A 50 -7.77 15.81 -2.07
C ALA A 50 -7.63 15.91 -0.54
N VAL A 51 -8.14 14.90 0.19
CA VAL A 51 -7.94 14.77 1.65
C VAL A 51 -6.48 14.53 1.98
N ALA A 52 -5.79 13.70 1.19
CA ALA A 52 -4.35 13.49 1.35
C ALA A 52 -3.57 14.78 1.16
N ASP A 53 -3.88 15.58 0.13
CA ASP A 53 -3.24 16.89 -0.09
C ASP A 53 -3.47 17.85 1.07
N LYS A 54 -4.69 17.88 1.65
CA LYS A 54 -4.99 18.68 2.85
C LYS A 54 -4.17 18.23 4.04
N LYS A 55 -4.04 16.92 4.25
CA LYS A 55 -3.20 16.35 5.32
C LYS A 55 -1.72 16.70 5.11
N ASN A 56 -1.19 16.55 3.88
CA ASN A 56 0.18 16.96 3.55
C ASN A 56 0.46 18.40 4.00
N ARG A 57 -0.38 19.34 3.57
CA ARG A 57 -0.23 20.77 3.92
C ARG A 57 -0.29 21.03 5.44
N ALA A 58 -1.18 20.31 6.14
CA ALA A 58 -1.29 20.44 7.59
C ALA A 58 -0.04 19.95 8.32
N VAL A 59 0.51 18.82 7.89
CA VAL A 59 1.74 18.24 8.45
C VAL A 59 2.93 19.17 8.20
N ILE A 60 3.14 19.66 6.98
CA ILE A 60 4.23 20.58 6.63
C ILE A 60 4.19 21.84 7.51
N ARG A 61 3.00 22.43 7.69
CA ARG A 61 2.84 23.60 8.57
C ARG A 61 3.12 23.30 10.04
N ARG A 62 2.82 22.08 10.49
CA ARG A 62 3.10 21.64 11.88
C ARG A 62 4.60 21.58 12.14
N CYS A 63 5.41 21.07 11.19
CA CYS A 63 6.87 20.99 11.33
C CYS A 63 7.48 22.36 11.64
N ARG A 64 7.10 23.39 10.88
CA ARG A 64 7.63 24.76 11.07
C ARG A 64 7.27 25.33 12.45
N LYS A 65 6.15 24.89 13.04
CA LYS A 65 5.77 25.27 14.41
C LYS A 65 6.57 24.51 15.48
N GLN A 66 6.93 23.26 15.23
CA GLN A 66 7.69 22.43 16.19
C GLN A 66 9.14 22.91 16.34
N ASN A 67 9.79 23.21 15.23
CA ASN A 67 11.12 23.82 15.20
C ASN A 67 11.23 24.78 14.00
N PRO A 68 11.20 26.10 14.25
CA PRO A 68 11.32 27.10 13.18
C PRO A 68 12.63 27.04 12.38
N ASP A 69 13.71 26.54 13.02
CA ASP A 69 15.03 26.46 12.41
C ASP A 69 15.32 25.13 11.70
N ALA A 70 14.39 24.16 11.80
CA ALA A 70 14.55 22.86 11.14
C ALA A 70 14.45 22.98 9.63
N VAL A 71 15.20 22.14 8.92
CA VAL A 71 15.01 21.94 7.47
C VAL A 71 13.74 21.14 7.21
N ILE A 72 12.85 21.67 6.39
CA ILE A 72 11.64 20.97 5.96
C ILE A 72 11.86 20.46 4.54
N ALA A 73 11.92 19.13 4.42
CA ALA A 73 12.12 18.44 3.16
C ALA A 73 10.87 17.64 2.76
N VAL A 74 10.39 17.84 1.56
CA VAL A 74 9.16 17.21 1.06
C VAL A 74 9.46 16.45 -0.23
N CYS A 75 9.01 15.20 -0.29
CA CYS A 75 9.10 14.37 -1.49
C CYS A 75 7.79 13.58 -1.71
N GLY A 76 7.71 12.82 -2.79
CA GLY A 76 6.57 11.93 -3.06
C GLY A 76 5.65 12.41 -4.17
N CYS A 77 4.42 11.89 -4.18
CA CYS A 77 3.49 12.14 -5.28
C CYS A 77 2.91 13.56 -5.28
N TYR A 78 2.73 14.17 -4.09
CA TYR A 78 2.17 15.53 -4.02
C TYR A 78 3.17 16.58 -4.50
N SER A 79 4.41 16.53 -4.05
CA SER A 79 5.45 17.44 -4.53
C SER A 79 5.76 17.26 -6.03
N GLN A 80 5.66 16.03 -6.56
CA GLN A 80 5.79 15.76 -7.99
C GLN A 80 4.63 16.34 -8.81
N HIS A 81 3.41 16.35 -8.26
CA HIS A 81 2.20 16.80 -8.97
C HIS A 81 1.96 18.31 -8.86
N ALA A 82 2.27 18.90 -7.71
CA ALA A 82 1.99 20.31 -7.40
C ALA A 82 3.21 20.96 -6.73
N PRO A 83 4.34 21.06 -7.44
CA PRO A 83 5.58 21.61 -6.88
C PRO A 83 5.44 23.08 -6.47
N GLU A 84 4.63 23.84 -7.18
CA GLU A 84 4.35 25.26 -6.88
C GLU A 84 3.72 25.47 -5.49
N ALA A 85 3.03 24.48 -4.97
CA ALA A 85 2.46 24.54 -3.62
C ALA A 85 3.54 24.48 -2.52
N MET A 86 4.74 23.96 -2.82
CA MET A 86 5.82 23.78 -1.85
C MET A 86 6.42 25.12 -1.42
N ASP A 87 6.59 26.05 -2.34
CA ASP A 87 7.09 27.40 -2.04
C ASP A 87 6.17 28.15 -1.07
N ALA A 88 4.86 28.09 -1.31
CA ALA A 88 3.84 28.72 -0.45
C ALA A 88 3.78 28.09 0.96
N LEU A 89 4.31 26.89 1.14
CA LEU A 89 4.39 26.17 2.42
C LEU A 89 5.71 26.37 3.15
N GLY A 90 6.66 27.12 2.56
CA GLY A 90 7.96 27.36 3.15
C GLY A 90 8.84 26.11 3.24
N VAL A 91 8.74 25.22 2.25
CA VAL A 91 9.58 24.03 2.15
C VAL A 91 10.99 24.41 1.72
N ASP A 92 12.00 23.80 2.33
CA ASP A 92 13.41 24.10 2.06
C ASP A 92 14.01 23.15 1.00
N VAL A 93 13.57 21.87 1.00
CA VAL A 93 14.03 20.87 0.03
C VAL A 93 12.84 20.21 -0.64
N VAL A 94 12.76 20.26 -1.96
CA VAL A 94 11.67 19.70 -2.75
C VAL A 94 12.22 18.61 -3.67
N GLY A 95 11.79 17.36 -3.43
CA GLY A 95 12.05 16.23 -4.30
C GLY A 95 10.77 15.67 -4.92
N GLY A 96 10.91 14.93 -5.99
CA GLY A 96 9.81 14.25 -6.67
C GLY A 96 9.45 12.89 -6.04
N SER A 97 8.87 12.03 -6.86
CA SER A 97 8.45 10.66 -6.46
C SER A 97 9.52 9.60 -6.77
N ALA A 98 10.75 9.98 -7.10
CA ALA A 98 11.91 9.13 -7.34
C ALA A 98 13.20 9.84 -6.89
N GLN A 99 14.36 9.21 -7.12
CA GLN A 99 15.70 9.76 -6.83
C GLN A 99 15.90 10.02 -5.32
N ARG A 100 15.63 8.99 -4.50
CA ARG A 100 15.68 9.10 -3.04
C ARG A 100 17.08 9.37 -2.50
N GLN A 101 18.12 8.81 -3.12
CA GLN A 101 19.51 9.12 -2.75
C GLN A 101 19.80 10.61 -2.97
N ALA A 102 19.55 11.12 -4.17
CA ALA A 102 19.77 12.54 -4.48
C ALA A 102 18.96 13.49 -3.59
N PHE A 103 17.74 13.08 -3.23
CA PHE A 103 16.92 13.83 -2.29
C PHE A 103 17.52 13.90 -0.88
N VAL A 104 18.09 12.79 -0.38
CA VAL A 104 18.80 12.77 0.91
C VAL A 104 20.06 13.65 0.83
N ASP A 105 20.81 13.61 -0.28
CA ASP A 105 22.00 14.43 -0.45
C ASP A 105 21.65 15.92 -0.46
N MET A 106 20.57 16.34 -1.16
CA MET A 106 20.05 17.71 -1.11
C MET A 106 19.61 18.15 0.29
N LEU A 107 18.97 17.24 1.06
CA LEU A 107 18.58 17.51 2.43
C LEU A 107 19.80 17.84 3.30
N LEU A 108 20.86 17.03 3.21
CA LEU A 108 22.07 17.21 4.00
C LEU A 108 22.83 18.47 3.58
N GLU A 109 22.89 18.77 2.29
CA GLU A 109 23.46 20.02 1.79
C GLU A 109 22.68 21.24 2.29
N CYS A 110 21.35 21.22 2.20
CA CYS A 110 20.50 22.29 2.72
C CYS A 110 20.65 22.46 4.23
N ALA A 111 20.78 21.37 4.99
CA ALA A 111 20.98 21.42 6.44
C ALA A 111 22.30 22.12 6.81
N ASN A 112 23.35 21.99 6.00
CA ASN A 112 24.64 22.63 6.20
C ASN A 112 24.69 24.06 5.68
N THR A 113 24.12 24.33 4.49
CA THR A 113 24.28 25.60 3.79
C THR A 113 23.10 26.58 3.98
N ARG A 114 21.94 26.05 4.41
CA ARG A 114 20.67 26.78 4.47
C ARG A 114 20.17 27.28 3.10
N GLN A 115 20.72 26.78 2.01
CA GLN A 115 20.27 27.08 0.67
C GLN A 115 19.15 26.13 0.28
N LYS A 116 18.04 26.70 -0.21
CA LYS A 116 16.91 25.90 -0.73
C LYS A 116 17.35 25.05 -1.91
N GLN A 117 16.83 23.82 -1.96
CA GLN A 117 17.13 22.83 -2.98
C GLN A 117 15.84 22.33 -3.62
N GLN A 118 15.84 22.16 -4.93
CA GLN A 118 14.72 21.51 -5.64
C GLN A 118 15.23 20.67 -6.79
N GLN A 119 14.78 19.42 -6.85
CA GLN A 119 15.04 18.53 -7.97
C GLN A 119 13.77 17.75 -8.33
N LEU A 120 13.25 18.02 -9.51
CA LEU A 120 12.09 17.34 -10.08
C LEU A 120 12.43 16.91 -11.51
N ASP A 121 12.05 15.70 -11.84
CA ASP A 121 12.20 15.14 -13.17
C ASP A 121 10.83 14.97 -13.86
N ASN A 122 10.84 14.69 -15.16
CA ASN A 122 9.64 14.30 -15.87
C ASN A 122 9.39 12.80 -15.65
N ALA A 123 8.43 12.48 -14.78
CA ALA A 123 8.10 11.10 -14.42
C ALA A 123 7.79 10.22 -15.64
N LEU A 124 7.17 10.75 -16.70
CA LEU A 124 6.84 9.99 -17.93
C LEU A 124 8.08 9.56 -18.74
N ARG A 125 9.24 10.15 -18.47
CA ARG A 125 10.51 9.79 -19.13
C ARG A 125 11.36 8.77 -18.38
N ARG A 126 10.96 8.38 -17.17
CA ARG A 126 11.68 7.38 -16.36
C ARG A 126 11.67 6.02 -17.06
N ARG A 127 12.80 5.31 -17.02
CA ARG A 127 12.94 3.97 -17.63
C ARG A 127 13.59 2.97 -16.69
N GLU A 128 14.32 3.42 -15.68
CA GLU A 128 15.08 2.58 -14.78
C GLU A 128 14.36 2.39 -13.45
N PHE A 129 14.43 1.18 -12.89
CA PHE A 129 13.97 0.90 -11.54
C PHE A 129 14.99 1.47 -10.55
N GLU A 130 14.52 2.27 -9.60
CA GLU A 130 15.35 2.83 -8.55
C GLU A 130 15.63 1.77 -7.48
N VAL A 131 16.89 1.35 -7.39
CA VAL A 131 17.37 0.41 -6.38
C VAL A 131 17.62 1.16 -5.08
N LEU A 132 16.92 0.76 -4.02
CA LEU A 132 17.04 1.35 -2.69
C LEU A 132 17.27 0.26 -1.66
N PRO A 133 17.89 0.59 -0.50
CA PRO A 133 18.04 -0.37 0.59
C PRO A 133 16.66 -0.88 1.06
N ALA A 134 16.51 -2.18 1.18
CA ALA A 134 15.29 -2.79 1.69
C ALA A 134 15.31 -2.94 3.21
N GLY A 135 14.13 -2.86 3.84
CA GLY A 135 13.94 -2.97 5.29
C GLY A 135 14.07 -1.64 6.02
N GLY A 136 13.42 -1.52 7.16
CA GLY A 136 13.40 -0.34 8.03
C GLY A 136 14.22 -0.53 9.30
N LEU A 137 13.88 0.26 10.32
CA LEU A 137 14.38 0.10 11.68
C LEU A 137 13.99 -1.28 12.25
N SER A 138 14.84 -1.81 13.12
CA SER A 138 14.80 -3.19 13.64
C SER A 138 13.55 -3.59 14.43
N GLU A 139 12.66 -2.67 14.74
CA GLU A 139 11.46 -2.91 15.56
C GLU A 139 10.24 -3.43 14.78
N ARG A 140 10.36 -3.61 13.46
CA ARG A 140 9.24 -4.08 12.64
C ARG A 140 9.34 -5.57 12.34
N THR A 141 8.22 -6.26 12.48
CA THR A 141 8.09 -7.70 12.19
C THR A 141 7.92 -7.99 10.70
N ARG A 142 7.39 -7.01 9.95
CA ARG A 142 7.14 -7.10 8.50
C ARG A 142 8.01 -6.11 7.73
N ALA A 143 8.65 -6.57 6.65
CA ALA A 143 9.39 -5.73 5.73
C ALA A 143 8.61 -5.50 4.43
N MET A 144 8.65 -4.28 3.92
CA MET A 144 8.21 -3.97 2.56
C MET A 144 9.37 -4.21 1.59
N LEU A 145 9.09 -4.90 0.49
CA LEU A 145 10.03 -5.07 -0.62
C LEU A 145 9.40 -4.52 -1.89
N LYS A 146 9.87 -3.36 -2.35
CA LYS A 146 9.39 -2.76 -3.60
C LYS A 146 10.00 -3.52 -4.77
N VAL A 147 9.14 -4.17 -5.56
CA VAL A 147 9.55 -4.95 -6.74
C VAL A 147 9.13 -4.28 -8.05
N GLN A 148 8.27 -3.25 -7.98
CA GLN A 148 7.73 -2.59 -9.15
C GLN A 148 7.41 -1.12 -8.84
N ASP A 149 7.53 -0.22 -9.82
CA ASP A 149 7.10 1.18 -9.74
C ASP A 149 6.48 1.63 -11.07
N GLY A 150 5.64 2.68 -10.99
CA GLY A 150 4.94 3.23 -12.15
C GLY A 150 3.74 2.41 -12.62
N CYS A 151 2.91 3.00 -13.50
CA CYS A 151 1.71 2.37 -14.02
C CYS A 151 1.31 2.99 -15.37
N VAL A 152 0.87 2.18 -16.33
CA VAL A 152 0.41 2.63 -17.66
C VAL A 152 -1.07 2.33 -17.92
N ASN A 153 -1.86 2.09 -16.86
CA ASN A 153 -3.29 1.82 -17.01
C ASN A 153 -4.09 3.07 -17.34
N PHE A 154 -3.64 4.26 -16.94
CA PHE A 154 -4.30 5.55 -17.21
C PHE A 154 -5.80 5.52 -16.90
N CYS A 155 -6.18 4.90 -15.78
CA CYS A 155 -7.56 4.96 -15.29
C CYS A 155 -8.01 6.40 -15.20
N SER A 156 -9.26 6.70 -15.58
CA SER A 156 -9.72 8.08 -15.79
C SER A 156 -9.64 8.99 -14.53
N TYR A 157 -9.61 8.40 -13.34
CA TYR A 157 -9.52 9.10 -12.05
C TYR A 157 -8.10 9.20 -11.49
N CYS A 158 -7.12 8.52 -12.10
CA CYS A 158 -5.84 8.24 -11.45
C CYS A 158 -4.73 9.19 -11.90
N ILE A 159 -4.09 9.85 -10.93
CA ILE A 159 -2.95 10.74 -11.17
C ILE A 159 -1.61 9.99 -11.21
N ILE A 160 -1.57 8.74 -10.78
CA ILE A 160 -0.33 7.98 -10.59
C ILE A 160 0.52 7.84 -11.86
N PRO A 161 -0.01 7.57 -13.07
CA PRO A 161 0.81 7.53 -14.28
C PRO A 161 1.61 8.81 -14.51
N TYR A 162 1.04 9.95 -14.15
CA TYR A 162 1.67 11.27 -14.34
C TYR A 162 2.70 11.61 -13.26
N THR A 163 2.55 11.02 -12.06
CA THR A 163 3.47 11.27 -10.94
C THR A 163 4.57 10.22 -10.82
N ARG A 164 4.29 8.97 -11.16
CA ARG A 164 5.23 7.84 -11.05
C ARG A 164 5.82 7.40 -12.39
N GLY A 165 5.14 7.69 -13.49
CA GLY A 165 5.58 7.34 -14.84
C GLY A 165 5.31 5.89 -15.25
N PRO A 166 5.99 5.39 -16.30
CA PRO A 166 5.81 4.05 -16.84
C PRO A 166 6.26 2.96 -15.87
N VAL A 167 5.87 1.72 -16.18
CA VAL A 167 6.27 0.52 -15.43
C VAL A 167 7.79 0.38 -15.42
N ARG A 168 8.32 0.11 -14.25
CA ARG A 168 9.73 -0.23 -14.01
C ARG A 168 9.76 -1.35 -12.98
N SER A 169 10.38 -2.45 -13.34
CA SER A 169 10.45 -3.67 -12.54
C SER A 169 11.83 -3.87 -11.94
N ALA A 170 11.90 -4.31 -10.69
CA ALA A 170 13.15 -4.80 -10.12
C ALA A 170 13.61 -6.06 -10.88
N PRO A 171 14.89 -6.20 -11.21
CA PRO A 171 15.44 -7.46 -11.68
C PRO A 171 15.14 -8.61 -10.71
N LEU A 172 14.88 -9.80 -11.24
CA LEU A 172 14.54 -10.97 -10.44
C LEU A 172 15.59 -11.26 -9.36
N GLU A 173 16.85 -11.28 -9.79
CA GLU A 173 17.99 -11.61 -8.94
C GLU A 173 18.13 -10.61 -7.79
N LEU A 174 17.97 -9.33 -8.07
CA LEU A 174 17.99 -8.27 -7.07
C LEU A 174 16.86 -8.44 -6.04
N ALA A 175 15.65 -8.72 -6.50
CA ALA A 175 14.51 -8.90 -5.60
C ALA A 175 14.69 -10.11 -4.68
N VAL A 176 15.25 -11.21 -5.21
CA VAL A 176 15.57 -12.42 -4.44
C VAL A 176 16.69 -12.16 -3.43
N GLU A 177 17.75 -11.44 -3.82
CA GLU A 177 18.85 -11.06 -2.93
C GLU A 177 18.35 -10.19 -1.77
N GLN A 178 17.56 -9.16 -2.07
CA GLN A 178 16.97 -8.30 -1.05
C GLN A 178 16.02 -9.08 -0.12
N ALA A 179 15.23 -10.03 -0.64
CA ALA A 179 14.37 -10.88 0.19
C ALA A 179 15.18 -11.74 1.16
N LYS A 180 16.29 -12.34 0.72
CA LYS A 180 17.22 -13.10 1.58
C LYS A 180 17.81 -12.22 2.68
N ALA A 181 18.32 -11.04 2.32
CA ALA A 181 18.88 -10.09 3.28
C ALA A 181 17.86 -9.66 4.34
N LEU A 182 16.58 -9.48 3.98
CA LEU A 182 15.51 -9.20 4.92
C LEU A 182 15.26 -10.38 5.88
N ALA A 183 15.23 -11.59 5.35
CA ALA A 183 15.05 -12.81 6.16
C ALA A 183 16.21 -13.01 7.16
N GLU A 184 17.46 -12.79 6.73
CA GLU A 184 18.66 -12.83 7.59
C GLU A 184 18.64 -11.78 8.70
N ARG A 185 18.00 -10.62 8.46
CA ARG A 185 17.79 -9.57 9.47
C ARG A 185 16.65 -9.89 10.45
N GLY A 186 16.03 -11.07 10.35
CA GLY A 186 15.02 -11.56 11.30
C GLY A 186 13.57 -11.17 11.00
N TYR A 187 13.29 -10.58 9.83
CA TYR A 187 11.91 -10.33 9.42
C TYR A 187 11.17 -11.65 9.18
N ARG A 188 9.94 -11.74 9.69
CA ARG A 188 9.10 -12.94 9.57
C ARG A 188 8.11 -12.90 8.41
N GLU A 189 7.81 -11.70 7.91
CA GLU A 189 6.95 -11.51 6.75
C GLU A 189 7.55 -10.48 5.80
N ILE A 190 7.55 -10.79 4.49
CA ILE A 190 7.99 -9.92 3.40
C ILE A 190 6.77 -9.58 2.54
N VAL A 191 6.45 -8.28 2.44
CA VAL A 191 5.34 -7.79 1.64
C VAL A 191 5.87 -7.27 0.31
N LEU A 192 5.61 -8.00 -0.79
CA LEU A 192 5.96 -7.55 -2.14
C LEU A 192 5.06 -6.38 -2.50
N THR A 193 5.65 -5.22 -2.73
CA THR A 193 4.90 -4.00 -2.99
C THR A 193 5.32 -3.31 -4.28
N GLY A 194 4.46 -2.47 -4.78
CA GLY A 194 4.65 -1.64 -5.97
C GLY A 194 3.43 -0.76 -6.19
N ILE A 195 3.43 -0.04 -7.28
CA ILE A 195 2.28 0.76 -7.71
C ILE A 195 1.22 -0.16 -8.33
N GLU A 196 1.66 -1.13 -9.13
CA GLU A 196 0.80 -2.14 -9.76
C GLU A 196 1.66 -3.39 -10.01
N ILE A 197 1.80 -4.24 -8.99
CA ILE A 197 2.72 -5.38 -9.03
C ILE A 197 2.36 -6.42 -10.09
N ALA A 198 1.11 -6.48 -10.53
CA ALA A 198 0.67 -7.36 -11.62
C ALA A 198 1.36 -7.05 -12.96
N SER A 199 1.90 -5.85 -13.12
CA SER A 199 2.69 -5.45 -14.30
C SER A 199 4.19 -5.71 -14.17
N TRP A 200 4.65 -6.32 -13.07
CA TRP A 200 6.06 -6.68 -12.95
C TRP A 200 6.51 -7.58 -14.10
N GLY A 201 7.67 -7.29 -14.63
CA GLY A 201 8.30 -8.06 -15.68
C GLY A 201 7.98 -7.59 -17.11
N VAL A 202 6.93 -6.78 -17.33
CA VAL A 202 6.53 -6.37 -18.69
C VAL A 202 7.58 -5.52 -19.41
N ASP A 203 8.45 -4.85 -18.66
CA ASP A 203 9.57 -4.02 -19.14
C ASP A 203 10.91 -4.75 -19.09
N LEU A 204 10.98 -5.94 -18.50
CA LEU A 204 12.20 -6.75 -18.44
C LEU A 204 12.40 -7.60 -19.71
N PRO A 205 13.65 -7.97 -20.03
CA PRO A 205 13.94 -8.92 -21.10
C PRO A 205 13.19 -10.24 -20.90
N GLY A 206 12.60 -10.78 -21.96
CA GLY A 206 11.81 -12.01 -21.91
C GLY A 206 10.44 -11.87 -21.25
N LYS A 207 10.10 -10.71 -20.71
CA LYS A 207 8.81 -10.39 -20.07
C LYS A 207 8.33 -11.49 -19.11
N PRO A 208 9.11 -11.83 -18.07
CA PRO A 208 8.73 -12.87 -17.12
C PRO A 208 7.42 -12.52 -16.42
N ALA A 209 6.63 -13.52 -16.08
CA ALA A 209 5.39 -13.35 -15.33
C ALA A 209 5.67 -13.05 -13.84
N LEU A 210 4.73 -12.38 -13.16
CA LEU A 210 4.82 -12.13 -11.71
C LEU A 210 4.97 -13.43 -10.91
N THR A 211 4.38 -14.55 -11.38
CA THR A 211 4.52 -15.85 -10.73
C THR A 211 5.96 -16.32 -10.64
N ALA A 212 6.79 -16.02 -11.65
CA ALA A 212 8.21 -16.35 -11.63
C ALA A 212 8.95 -15.64 -10.47
N LEU A 213 8.66 -14.35 -10.26
CA LEU A 213 9.20 -13.58 -9.15
C LEU A 213 8.74 -14.14 -7.80
N VAL A 214 7.42 -14.33 -7.64
CA VAL A 214 6.85 -14.79 -6.37
C VAL A 214 7.37 -16.17 -6.02
N SER A 215 7.39 -17.09 -6.99
CA SER A 215 7.93 -18.45 -6.83
C SER A 215 9.41 -18.45 -6.45
N ALA A 216 10.22 -17.60 -7.08
CA ALA A 216 11.65 -17.49 -6.75
C ALA A 216 11.86 -16.97 -5.32
N ILE A 217 11.11 -15.94 -4.90
CA ILE A 217 11.19 -15.42 -3.54
C ILE A 217 10.70 -16.44 -2.52
N CYS A 218 9.54 -17.10 -2.74
CA CYS A 218 9.02 -18.09 -1.82
C CYS A 218 10.01 -19.25 -1.59
N ARG A 219 10.69 -19.71 -2.65
CA ARG A 219 11.75 -20.73 -2.55
C ARG A 219 12.99 -20.23 -1.81
N ALA A 220 13.34 -18.96 -2.00
CA ALA A 220 14.55 -18.37 -1.42
C ALA A 220 14.45 -18.10 0.09
N VAL A 221 13.23 -17.86 0.59
CA VAL A 221 12.96 -17.51 2.00
C VAL A 221 11.82 -18.37 2.59
N PRO A 222 11.96 -19.71 2.65
CA PRO A 222 10.89 -20.61 3.11
C PRO A 222 10.49 -20.36 4.58
N GLN A 223 11.36 -19.75 5.38
CA GLN A 223 11.13 -19.39 6.78
C GLN A 223 10.34 -18.11 6.97
N CYS A 224 10.11 -17.33 5.90
CA CYS A 224 9.37 -16.08 5.94
C CYS A 224 8.04 -16.22 5.20
N ARG A 225 7.01 -15.57 5.71
CA ARG A 225 5.78 -15.37 4.94
C ARG A 225 6.03 -14.39 3.79
N VAL A 226 5.45 -14.68 2.66
CA VAL A 226 5.45 -13.78 1.49
C VAL A 226 4.03 -13.32 1.25
N ARG A 227 3.81 -12.02 1.27
CA ARG A 227 2.50 -11.41 1.02
C ARG A 227 2.54 -10.55 -0.23
N LEU A 228 1.49 -10.60 -1.02
CA LEU A 228 1.36 -9.78 -2.22
C LEU A 228 0.71 -8.44 -1.90
N GLY A 229 1.17 -7.39 -2.56
CA GLY A 229 0.49 -6.11 -2.64
C GLY A 229 -0.74 -6.16 -3.54
N SER A 230 -1.24 -4.98 -3.94
CA SER A 230 -2.45 -4.89 -4.77
C SER A 230 -2.26 -5.49 -6.15
N LEU A 231 -3.24 -6.29 -6.58
CA LEU A 231 -3.26 -6.99 -7.85
C LEU A 231 -4.37 -6.45 -8.76
N GLU A 232 -4.08 -6.39 -10.02
CA GLU A 232 -5.08 -6.18 -11.05
C GLU A 232 -5.76 -7.52 -11.36
N PRO A 233 -7.12 -7.61 -11.43
CA PRO A 233 -7.83 -8.89 -11.42
C PRO A 233 -7.45 -9.82 -12.59
N ARG A 234 -7.12 -9.30 -13.77
CA ARG A 234 -6.82 -10.11 -14.95
C ARG A 234 -5.59 -11.00 -14.84
N ILE A 235 -4.67 -10.70 -13.88
CA ILE A 235 -3.52 -11.57 -13.65
C ILE A 235 -3.92 -12.90 -12.99
N ILE A 236 -5.07 -12.93 -12.31
CA ILE A 236 -5.57 -14.13 -11.64
C ILE A 236 -6.11 -15.09 -12.69
N THR A 237 -5.27 -16.00 -13.14
CA THR A 237 -5.59 -17.10 -14.05
C THR A 237 -5.48 -18.42 -13.30
N GLU A 238 -5.96 -19.49 -13.93
CA GLU A 238 -5.81 -20.84 -13.33
C GLU A 238 -4.33 -21.22 -13.15
N ASP A 239 -3.47 -20.88 -14.12
CA ASP A 239 -2.03 -21.14 -14.04
C ASP A 239 -1.37 -20.31 -12.93
N PHE A 240 -1.72 -19.05 -12.77
CA PHE A 240 -1.29 -18.21 -11.65
C PHE A 240 -1.63 -18.86 -10.32
N CYS A 241 -2.89 -19.29 -10.14
CA CYS A 241 -3.33 -19.89 -8.89
C CYS A 241 -2.67 -21.26 -8.64
N ARG A 242 -2.57 -22.11 -9.68
CA ARG A 242 -1.97 -23.44 -9.57
C ARG A 242 -0.49 -23.37 -9.18
N GLU A 243 0.25 -22.45 -9.82
CA GLU A 243 1.68 -22.27 -9.52
C GLU A 243 1.90 -21.77 -8.09
N LEU A 244 1.14 -20.76 -7.67
CA LEU A 244 1.35 -20.12 -6.37
C LEU A 244 0.75 -20.89 -5.19
N ALA A 245 -0.28 -21.70 -5.38
CA ALA A 245 -0.85 -22.56 -4.35
C ALA A 245 0.13 -23.65 -3.85
N ALA A 246 1.22 -23.90 -4.59
CA ALA A 246 2.26 -24.83 -4.17
C ALA A 246 3.16 -24.30 -3.02
N PHE A 247 3.08 -23.01 -2.67
CA PHE A 247 3.94 -22.38 -1.67
C PHE A 247 3.21 -22.17 -0.34
N ALA A 248 3.55 -22.99 0.66
CA ALA A 248 2.95 -22.90 2.00
C ALA A 248 3.27 -21.55 2.71
N ASN A 249 4.37 -20.90 2.35
CA ASN A 249 4.76 -19.59 2.91
C ASN A 249 4.15 -18.39 2.17
N LEU A 250 3.38 -18.61 1.09
CA LEU A 250 2.60 -17.53 0.48
C LEU A 250 1.34 -17.27 1.32
N CYS A 251 1.16 -16.03 1.74
CA CYS A 251 -0.01 -15.63 2.50
C CYS A 251 -1.29 -15.72 1.64
N PRO A 252 -2.33 -16.45 2.07
CA PRO A 252 -3.60 -16.57 1.35
C PRO A 252 -4.46 -15.30 1.57
N GLN A 253 -3.92 -14.17 1.17
CA GLN A 253 -4.60 -12.87 1.19
C GLN A 253 -4.31 -12.15 -0.12
N PHE A 254 -5.36 -11.73 -0.81
CA PHE A 254 -5.27 -11.10 -2.12
C PHE A 254 -6.07 -9.81 -2.14
N HIS A 255 -5.38 -8.69 -2.36
CA HIS A 255 -6.05 -7.41 -2.57
C HIS A 255 -6.28 -7.21 -4.07
N LEU A 256 -7.53 -7.36 -4.52
CA LEU A 256 -7.93 -7.18 -5.92
C LEU A 256 -8.57 -5.80 -6.12
N SER A 257 -7.96 -4.95 -6.93
CA SER A 257 -8.45 -3.58 -7.18
C SER A 257 -9.73 -3.58 -8.02
N MET A 258 -10.93 -3.60 -7.40
CA MET A 258 -12.23 -3.63 -8.07
C MET A 258 -12.65 -2.26 -8.61
N GLN A 259 -12.63 -1.27 -7.76
CA GLN A 259 -13.03 0.12 -7.96
C GLN A 259 -14.55 0.36 -8.12
N SER A 260 -15.28 -0.49 -8.84
CA SER A 260 -16.74 -0.47 -8.97
C SER A 260 -17.26 -1.88 -9.28
N GLY A 261 -18.47 -2.18 -8.84
CA GLY A 261 -19.19 -3.42 -9.17
C GLY A 261 -20.21 -3.26 -10.29
N CYS A 262 -20.07 -2.23 -11.14
CA CYS A 262 -20.97 -1.95 -12.28
C CYS A 262 -20.15 -1.72 -13.55
N ASP A 263 -20.47 -2.46 -14.62
CA ASP A 263 -19.69 -2.46 -15.87
C ASP A 263 -19.66 -1.10 -16.56
N THR A 264 -20.77 -0.36 -16.57
CA THR A 264 -20.84 0.97 -17.16
C THR A 264 -19.96 1.98 -16.40
N VAL A 265 -19.86 1.85 -15.06
CA VAL A 265 -18.96 2.66 -14.24
C VAL A 265 -17.50 2.26 -14.49
N LEU A 266 -17.19 0.95 -14.54
CA LEU A 266 -15.86 0.44 -14.88
C LEU A 266 -15.38 0.94 -16.24
N ALA A 267 -16.27 0.97 -17.25
CA ALA A 267 -15.96 1.50 -18.57
C ALA A 267 -15.64 3.01 -18.52
N ARG A 268 -16.43 3.82 -17.76
CA ARG A 268 -16.13 5.25 -17.52
C ARG A 268 -14.82 5.45 -16.77
N MET A 269 -14.48 4.54 -15.85
CA MET A 269 -13.20 4.53 -15.12
C MET A 269 -12.03 4.08 -16.02
N LYS A 270 -12.28 3.64 -17.27
CA LYS A 270 -11.30 3.03 -18.18
C LYS A 270 -10.61 1.80 -17.58
N ARG A 271 -11.38 0.98 -16.83
CA ARG A 271 -10.88 -0.31 -16.36
C ARG A 271 -10.85 -1.30 -17.53
N LYS A 272 -9.91 -2.23 -17.47
CA LYS A 272 -9.64 -3.21 -18.54
C LYS A 272 -10.30 -4.57 -18.28
N TYR A 273 -11.26 -4.62 -17.38
CA TYR A 273 -12.06 -5.78 -17.00
C TYR A 273 -13.50 -5.33 -16.70
N ASP A 274 -14.40 -6.26 -16.75
CA ASP A 274 -15.80 -6.16 -16.32
C ASP A 274 -16.05 -6.95 -15.03
N THR A 275 -17.27 -6.90 -14.52
CA THR A 275 -17.67 -7.63 -13.32
C THR A 275 -17.59 -9.14 -13.49
N ALA A 276 -17.86 -9.66 -14.68
CA ALA A 276 -17.77 -11.10 -14.97
C ALA A 276 -16.32 -11.60 -14.83
N ARG A 277 -15.36 -10.90 -15.47
CA ARG A 277 -13.94 -11.24 -15.36
C ARG A 277 -13.41 -11.06 -13.93
N TYR A 278 -13.89 -10.04 -13.23
CA TYR A 278 -13.52 -9.85 -11.83
C TYR A 278 -14.00 -11.02 -10.96
N TYR A 279 -15.27 -11.42 -11.11
CA TYR A 279 -15.83 -12.54 -10.33
C TYR A 279 -15.15 -13.87 -10.65
N GLU A 280 -14.73 -14.10 -11.89
CA GLU A 280 -13.91 -15.26 -12.25
C GLU A 280 -12.61 -15.30 -11.43
N SER A 281 -11.95 -14.16 -11.25
CA SER A 281 -10.75 -14.07 -10.39
C SER A 281 -11.05 -14.44 -8.94
N VAL A 282 -12.17 -13.95 -8.38
CA VAL A 282 -12.62 -14.31 -7.03
C VAL A 282 -12.88 -15.82 -6.92
N ALA A 283 -13.56 -16.40 -7.90
CA ALA A 283 -13.87 -17.84 -7.92
C ALA A 283 -12.60 -18.71 -8.00
N LEU A 284 -11.62 -18.30 -8.83
CA LEU A 284 -10.33 -19.00 -8.94
C LEU A 284 -9.56 -18.96 -7.62
N LEU A 285 -9.47 -17.79 -6.96
CA LEU A 285 -8.78 -17.65 -5.69
C LEU A 285 -9.44 -18.53 -4.61
N ASN A 286 -10.76 -18.51 -4.49
CA ASN A 286 -11.48 -19.35 -3.53
C ASN A 286 -11.29 -20.85 -3.79
N ARG A 287 -11.17 -21.25 -5.07
CA ARG A 287 -10.93 -22.67 -5.44
C ARG A 287 -9.54 -23.14 -5.09
N PHE A 288 -8.50 -22.34 -5.36
CA PHE A 288 -7.11 -22.73 -5.17
C PHE A 288 -6.55 -22.40 -3.79
N PHE A 289 -7.13 -21.44 -3.09
CA PHE A 289 -6.75 -21.00 -1.75
C PHE A 289 -7.97 -20.98 -0.82
N PRO A 290 -8.48 -22.15 -0.42
CA PRO A 290 -9.65 -22.24 0.45
C PRO A 290 -9.48 -21.42 1.74
N GLY A 291 -10.47 -20.57 2.08
CA GLY A 291 -10.41 -19.69 3.25
C GLY A 291 -9.51 -18.47 3.08
N CYS A 292 -9.05 -18.15 1.87
CA CYS A 292 -8.28 -16.94 1.63
C CYS A 292 -9.10 -15.67 1.91
N ALA A 293 -8.42 -14.63 2.31
CA ALA A 293 -9.03 -13.30 2.40
C ALA A 293 -8.88 -12.56 1.08
N ILE A 294 -9.99 -12.22 0.45
CA ILE A 294 -10.02 -11.31 -0.69
C ILE A 294 -10.45 -9.93 -0.19
N THR A 295 -9.61 -8.93 -0.41
CA THR A 295 -9.89 -7.53 -0.04
C THR A 295 -9.91 -6.65 -1.28
N THR A 296 -10.57 -5.50 -1.20
CA THR A 296 -10.70 -4.61 -2.37
C THR A 296 -10.89 -3.14 -1.98
N ASP A 297 -10.71 -2.27 -2.99
CA ASP A 297 -11.10 -0.86 -2.93
C ASP A 297 -12.36 -0.63 -3.78
N MET A 298 -13.24 0.26 -3.31
CA MET A 298 -14.40 0.74 -4.06
C MET A 298 -14.47 2.27 -4.04
N ILE A 299 -14.65 2.87 -5.22
CA ILE A 299 -14.92 4.30 -5.37
C ILE A 299 -16.42 4.47 -5.59
N VAL A 300 -17.08 5.19 -4.69
CA VAL A 300 -18.50 5.52 -4.80
C VAL A 300 -18.70 6.95 -5.33
N ALA A 301 -19.86 7.20 -5.92
CA ALA A 301 -20.24 8.50 -6.47
C ALA A 301 -19.23 8.99 -7.54
N PHE A 302 -18.81 8.08 -8.41
CA PHE A 302 -18.05 8.42 -9.60
C PHE A 302 -18.88 9.33 -10.53
N PRO A 303 -18.28 10.25 -11.33
CA PRO A 303 -19.04 11.13 -12.21
C PRO A 303 -20.06 10.37 -13.07
N GLY A 304 -21.32 10.81 -12.99
CA GLY A 304 -22.44 10.20 -13.72
C GLY A 304 -22.92 8.85 -13.18
N GLU A 305 -22.44 8.37 -12.04
CA GLU A 305 -22.93 7.13 -11.43
C GLU A 305 -24.40 7.31 -11.01
N THR A 306 -25.33 6.51 -11.59
CA THR A 306 -26.75 6.57 -11.24
C THR A 306 -27.06 5.80 -9.94
N PRO A 307 -28.27 5.98 -9.34
CA PRO A 307 -28.70 5.14 -8.23
C PRO A 307 -28.71 3.65 -8.57
N GLU A 308 -29.15 3.28 -9.76
CA GLU A 308 -29.25 1.90 -10.25
C GLU A 308 -27.84 1.28 -10.40
N GLU A 309 -26.89 2.00 -10.96
CA GLU A 309 -25.48 1.57 -11.08
C GLU A 309 -24.85 1.36 -9.69
N PHE A 310 -25.17 2.22 -8.73
CA PHE A 310 -24.72 2.04 -7.35
C PHE A 310 -25.34 0.81 -6.70
N GLN A 311 -26.65 0.53 -6.91
CA GLN A 311 -27.27 -0.69 -6.40
C GLN A 311 -26.70 -1.95 -7.04
N GLN A 312 -26.39 -1.93 -8.33
CA GLN A 312 -25.65 -3.02 -9.00
C GLN A 312 -24.30 -3.28 -8.32
N SER A 313 -23.57 -2.21 -8.00
CA SER A 313 -22.28 -2.33 -7.29
C SER A 313 -22.46 -2.95 -5.90
N LEU A 314 -23.47 -2.56 -5.13
CA LEU A 314 -23.76 -3.17 -3.82
C LEU A 314 -24.15 -4.66 -3.93
N ALA A 315 -24.91 -5.03 -4.94
CA ALA A 315 -25.26 -6.43 -5.18
C ALA A 315 -24.02 -7.25 -5.56
N PHE A 316 -23.13 -6.67 -6.38
CA PHE A 316 -21.91 -7.33 -6.84
C PHE A 316 -20.93 -7.57 -5.69
N ILE A 317 -20.71 -6.59 -4.80
CA ILE A 317 -19.79 -6.79 -3.67
C ILE A 317 -20.30 -7.89 -2.71
N ARG A 318 -21.61 -7.98 -2.46
CA ARG A 318 -22.19 -9.10 -1.71
C ARG A 318 -21.96 -10.45 -2.38
N LYS A 319 -22.09 -10.50 -3.71
CA LYS A 319 -21.80 -11.71 -4.49
C LYS A 319 -20.33 -12.16 -4.36
N CYS A 320 -19.40 -11.22 -4.28
CA CYS A 320 -17.98 -11.53 -4.15
C CYS A 320 -17.59 -12.01 -2.74
N GLY A 321 -18.25 -11.50 -1.69
CA GLY A 321 -18.01 -11.92 -0.30
C GLY A 321 -16.61 -11.52 0.20
N PHE A 322 -16.28 -10.23 0.16
CA PHE A 322 -14.96 -9.73 0.57
C PHE A 322 -14.73 -9.87 2.08
N ALA A 323 -13.48 -10.22 2.45
CA ALA A 323 -13.05 -10.24 3.84
C ALA A 323 -12.92 -8.83 4.44
N ASP A 324 -12.55 -7.85 3.60
CA ASP A 324 -12.50 -6.44 3.97
C ASP A 324 -12.54 -5.55 2.73
N MET A 325 -12.98 -4.30 2.90
CA MET A 325 -13.08 -3.32 1.81
C MET A 325 -12.73 -1.92 2.28
N HIS A 326 -12.03 -1.18 1.41
CA HIS A 326 -11.87 0.26 1.58
C HIS A 326 -12.81 1.01 0.65
N ILE A 327 -13.68 1.82 1.24
CA ILE A 327 -14.67 2.62 0.51
C ILE A 327 -14.21 4.07 0.46
N PHE A 328 -14.10 4.60 -0.76
CA PHE A 328 -13.69 5.98 -1.01
C PHE A 328 -14.76 6.74 -1.79
N PRO A 329 -15.21 7.91 -1.33
CA PRO A 329 -15.95 8.81 -2.21
C PRO A 329 -15.03 9.31 -3.31
N TYR A 330 -15.54 9.40 -4.54
CA TYR A 330 -14.76 9.95 -5.65
C TYR A 330 -14.19 11.33 -5.30
N SER A 331 -12.89 11.46 -5.45
CA SER A 331 -12.14 12.69 -5.19
C SER A 331 -11.62 13.26 -6.51
N ARG A 332 -12.05 14.45 -6.87
CA ARG A 332 -11.55 15.16 -8.06
C ARG A 332 -10.04 15.37 -7.98
N ARG A 333 -9.38 15.08 -9.09
CA ARG A 333 -7.92 15.25 -9.22
C ARG A 333 -7.61 16.07 -10.47
N PRO A 334 -7.18 17.36 -10.34
CA PRO A 334 -6.77 18.17 -11.48
C PRO A 334 -5.78 17.42 -12.37
N GLY A 335 -5.95 17.52 -13.68
CA GLY A 335 -5.12 16.82 -14.66
C GLY A 335 -5.56 15.40 -15.01
N THR A 336 -6.59 14.86 -14.35
CA THR A 336 -7.18 13.56 -14.73
C THR A 336 -8.42 13.72 -15.60
N PRO A 337 -8.71 12.76 -16.53
CA PRO A 337 -9.91 12.82 -17.34
C PRO A 337 -11.21 12.92 -16.54
N ALA A 338 -11.32 12.20 -15.42
CA ALA A 338 -12.52 12.18 -14.59
C ALA A 338 -12.80 13.53 -13.91
N ASP A 339 -11.79 14.38 -13.72
CA ASP A 339 -11.97 15.72 -13.20
C ASP A 339 -12.82 16.61 -14.15
N GLN A 340 -12.73 16.37 -15.46
CA GLN A 340 -13.43 17.11 -16.49
C GLN A 340 -14.75 16.43 -16.92
N MET A 341 -15.09 15.27 -16.37
CA MET A 341 -16.35 14.61 -16.70
C MET A 341 -17.56 15.41 -16.22
N PRO A 342 -18.65 15.47 -16.99
CA PRO A 342 -19.91 16.06 -16.54
C PRO A 342 -20.55 15.23 -15.41
N ASN A 343 -21.64 15.76 -14.85
CA ASN A 343 -22.44 15.09 -13.82
C ASN A 343 -21.63 14.70 -12.57
N GLN A 344 -20.79 15.61 -12.11
CA GLN A 344 -20.09 15.49 -10.82
C GLN A 344 -21.13 15.43 -9.69
N LEU A 345 -21.02 14.43 -8.82
CA LEU A 345 -21.97 14.21 -7.73
C LEU A 345 -21.58 15.01 -6.48
N GLY A 346 -22.58 15.57 -5.80
CA GLY A 346 -22.41 16.37 -4.60
C GLY A 346 -22.02 15.57 -3.36
N ASN A 347 -21.62 16.28 -2.30
CA ASN A 347 -21.15 15.65 -1.06
C ASN A 347 -22.22 14.81 -0.38
N GLU A 348 -23.47 15.24 -0.39
CA GLU A 348 -24.58 14.48 0.20
C GLU A 348 -24.72 13.07 -0.41
N VAL A 349 -24.65 12.97 -1.76
CA VAL A 349 -24.66 11.69 -2.46
C VAL A 349 -23.44 10.85 -2.12
N LYS A 350 -22.25 11.48 -2.07
CA LYS A 350 -21.00 10.82 -1.70
C LYS A 350 -21.06 10.21 -0.31
N GLU A 351 -21.54 10.97 0.67
CA GLU A 351 -21.67 10.55 2.06
C GLU A 351 -22.72 9.43 2.22
N SER A 352 -23.89 9.59 1.57
CA SER A 352 -24.95 8.57 1.59
C SER A 352 -24.46 7.25 1.00
N ARG A 353 -23.82 7.28 -0.19
CA ARG A 353 -23.31 6.07 -0.83
C ARG A 353 -22.14 5.45 -0.06
N SER A 354 -21.26 6.27 0.51
CA SER A 354 -20.16 5.77 1.36
C SER A 354 -20.71 5.02 2.55
N ARG A 355 -21.69 5.59 3.28
CA ARG A 355 -22.32 4.92 4.43
C ARG A 355 -22.98 3.60 4.06
N ALA A 356 -23.72 3.56 2.95
CA ALA A 356 -24.39 2.36 2.48
C ALA A 356 -23.39 1.25 2.07
N ALA A 357 -22.31 1.62 1.39
CA ALA A 357 -21.28 0.67 0.99
C ALA A 357 -20.44 0.17 2.20
N ILE A 358 -20.14 1.05 3.15
CA ILE A 358 -19.46 0.68 4.42
C ILE A 358 -20.30 -0.32 5.22
N ALA A 359 -21.60 -0.10 5.35
CA ALA A 359 -22.47 -1.04 6.05
C ALA A 359 -22.44 -2.45 5.44
N VAL A 360 -22.44 -2.55 4.10
CA VAL A 360 -22.30 -3.85 3.41
C VAL A 360 -20.91 -4.46 3.62
N ALA A 361 -19.84 -3.65 3.58
CA ALA A 361 -18.49 -4.10 3.83
C ALA A 361 -18.33 -4.64 5.27
N GLU A 362 -18.88 -3.97 6.25
CA GLU A 362 -18.87 -4.39 7.66
C GLU A 362 -19.63 -5.71 7.88
N GLU A 363 -20.80 -5.89 7.23
CA GLU A 363 -21.55 -7.14 7.22
C GLU A 363 -20.70 -8.32 6.73
N MET A 364 -20.06 -8.16 5.56
CA MET A 364 -19.20 -9.19 4.98
C MET A 364 -17.96 -9.46 5.82
N SER A 365 -17.28 -8.41 6.31
CA SER A 365 -16.10 -8.54 7.14
C SER A 365 -16.39 -9.24 8.47
N ARG A 366 -17.56 -8.98 9.06
CA ARG A 366 -18.04 -9.69 10.26
C ARG A 366 -18.24 -11.17 9.95
N ALA A 367 -18.98 -11.51 8.88
CA ALA A 367 -19.22 -12.89 8.49
C ALA A 367 -17.90 -13.66 8.23
N PHE A 368 -16.92 -13.02 7.60
CA PHE A 368 -15.59 -13.60 7.39
C PHE A 368 -14.90 -13.90 8.72
N ARG A 369 -14.92 -12.98 9.67
CA ARG A 369 -14.32 -13.16 11.01
C ARG A 369 -15.05 -14.22 11.83
N GLU A 370 -16.39 -14.27 11.78
CA GLU A 370 -17.20 -15.30 12.45
C GLU A 370 -16.86 -16.70 11.93
N ALA A 371 -16.61 -16.84 10.62
CA ALA A 371 -16.22 -18.13 10.03
C ALA A 371 -14.84 -18.63 10.50
N LEU A 372 -14.01 -17.77 11.10
CA LEU A 372 -12.71 -18.18 11.67
C LEU A 372 -12.83 -18.74 13.09
N VAL A 373 -13.94 -18.52 13.79
CA VAL A 373 -14.13 -19.01 15.16
C VAL A 373 -14.10 -20.55 15.17
N GLY A 374 -13.31 -21.12 16.10
CA GLY A 374 -13.04 -22.55 16.18
C GLY A 374 -11.89 -23.05 15.26
N THR A 375 -11.32 -22.18 14.43
CA THR A 375 -10.13 -22.54 13.63
C THR A 375 -8.84 -22.23 14.36
N VAL A 376 -7.74 -22.86 13.94
CA VAL A 376 -6.39 -22.54 14.40
C VAL A 376 -5.68 -21.70 13.33
N GLN A 377 -5.12 -20.57 13.74
CA GLN A 377 -4.36 -19.66 12.88
C GLN A 377 -2.93 -19.52 13.38
N GLU A 378 -1.97 -19.50 12.47
CA GLU A 378 -0.60 -19.08 12.79
C GLU A 378 -0.54 -17.55 12.82
N VAL A 379 -0.26 -16.93 13.95
CA VAL A 379 -0.29 -15.48 14.14
C VAL A 379 1.13 -14.95 14.31
N LEU A 380 1.51 -13.99 13.48
CA LEU A 380 2.72 -13.19 13.68
C LEU A 380 2.34 -12.01 14.59
N PHE A 381 2.83 -12.03 15.83
CA PHE A 381 2.57 -10.98 16.80
C PHE A 381 3.49 -9.79 16.60
N GLU A 382 2.94 -8.58 16.72
CA GLU A 382 3.60 -7.33 16.33
C GLU A 382 3.71 -6.32 17.47
N GLU A 383 2.61 -6.04 18.16
CA GLU A 383 2.56 -4.98 19.17
C GLU A 383 1.64 -5.34 20.34
N GLN A 384 1.80 -4.62 21.44
CA GLN A 384 0.88 -4.68 22.58
C GLN A 384 -0.21 -3.61 22.42
N GLU A 385 -1.47 -4.02 22.57
CA GLU A 385 -2.62 -3.15 22.45
C GLU A 385 -3.69 -3.54 23.50
N GLY A 386 -4.04 -2.61 24.40
CA GLY A 386 -5.12 -2.81 25.37
C GLY A 386 -4.96 -4.02 26.31
N GLY A 387 -3.75 -4.43 26.65
CA GLY A 387 -3.47 -5.60 27.50
C GLY A 387 -3.41 -6.93 26.74
N TYR A 388 -3.49 -6.90 25.44
CA TYR A 388 -3.29 -8.04 24.55
C TYR A 388 -2.05 -7.82 23.67
N PHE A 389 -1.48 -8.90 23.16
CA PHE A 389 -0.63 -8.83 21.99
C PHE A 389 -1.53 -8.92 20.75
N ALA A 390 -1.32 -7.99 19.81
CA ALA A 390 -1.97 -7.96 18.53
C ALA A 390 -1.01 -8.43 17.43
N GLY A 391 -1.51 -9.20 16.47
CA GLY A 391 -0.75 -9.70 15.34
C GLY A 391 -1.65 -10.04 14.18
N HIS A 392 -1.07 -10.55 13.09
CA HIS A 392 -1.84 -10.91 11.91
C HIS A 392 -1.68 -12.38 11.54
N ALA A 393 -2.80 -13.01 11.23
CA ALA A 393 -2.86 -14.32 10.61
C ALA A 393 -2.37 -14.25 9.13
N PRO A 394 -2.09 -15.40 8.48
CA PRO A 394 -1.69 -15.39 7.06
C PRO A 394 -2.72 -14.74 6.13
N ASN A 395 -4.01 -14.88 6.44
CA ASN A 395 -5.11 -14.21 5.73
C ASN A 395 -5.31 -12.73 6.11
N TYR A 396 -4.37 -12.15 6.88
CA TYR A 396 -4.33 -10.75 7.30
C TYR A 396 -5.42 -10.33 8.31
N VAL A 397 -6.17 -11.27 8.88
CA VAL A 397 -7.07 -10.94 10.00
C VAL A 397 -6.23 -10.61 11.23
N LYS A 398 -6.58 -9.52 11.90
CA LYS A 398 -5.96 -9.13 13.16
C LYS A 398 -6.41 -10.06 14.27
N VAL A 399 -5.47 -10.56 15.04
CA VAL A 399 -5.71 -11.52 16.13
C VAL A 399 -5.16 -10.96 17.43
N TYR A 400 -6.00 -10.97 18.45
CA TYR A 400 -5.67 -10.56 19.82
C TYR A 400 -5.52 -11.80 20.70
N ALA A 401 -4.39 -11.90 21.40
CA ALA A 401 -4.18 -12.98 22.38
C ALA A 401 -3.41 -12.48 23.61
N GLN A 402 -3.61 -13.13 24.75
CA GLN A 402 -2.82 -12.90 25.94
C GLN A 402 -1.53 -13.72 25.89
N GLY A 403 -0.44 -13.20 26.39
CA GLY A 403 0.85 -13.87 26.49
C GLY A 403 1.94 -12.88 26.79
N ASP A 404 3.16 -13.38 27.02
CA ASP A 404 4.34 -12.59 27.34
C ASP A 404 5.37 -12.68 26.21
N GLU A 405 6.10 -11.61 25.94
CA GLU A 405 7.23 -11.55 25.01
C GLU A 405 6.92 -12.08 23.58
N LEU A 406 5.72 -11.81 23.06
CA LEU A 406 5.28 -12.34 21.76
C LEU A 406 5.79 -11.55 20.55
N HIS A 407 6.41 -10.38 20.75
CA HIS A 407 6.86 -9.54 19.63
C HIS A 407 7.74 -10.34 18.65
N ASN A 408 7.44 -10.24 17.34
CA ASN A 408 8.12 -10.93 16.24
C ASN A 408 8.10 -12.48 16.34
N GLN A 409 7.14 -13.05 17.07
CA GLN A 409 6.94 -14.49 17.18
C GLN A 409 5.73 -14.93 16.35
N ILE A 410 5.86 -16.08 15.70
CA ILE A 410 4.71 -16.78 15.08
C ILE A 410 4.25 -17.85 16.07
N ARG A 411 2.95 -17.81 16.42
CA ARG A 411 2.31 -18.78 17.33
C ARG A 411 1.03 -19.31 16.74
N SER A 412 0.72 -20.57 17.04
CA SER A 412 -0.58 -21.17 16.75
C SER A 412 -1.60 -20.66 17.75
N VAL A 413 -2.72 -20.09 17.25
CA VAL A 413 -3.78 -19.51 18.06
C VAL A 413 -5.13 -20.12 17.67
N GLU A 414 -5.82 -20.72 18.61
CA GLU A 414 -7.21 -21.14 18.44
C GLU A 414 -8.12 -19.90 18.56
N ILE A 415 -8.86 -19.59 17.51
CA ILE A 415 -9.75 -18.43 17.47
C ILE A 415 -11.03 -18.73 18.26
N THR A 416 -11.34 -17.90 19.25
CA THR A 416 -12.45 -18.14 20.18
C THR A 416 -13.65 -17.23 19.97
N SER A 417 -13.42 -15.99 19.50
CA SER A 417 -14.50 -15.03 19.24
C SER A 417 -14.09 -13.90 18.31
N VAL A 418 -15.08 -13.20 17.74
CA VAL A 418 -14.87 -11.90 17.10
C VAL A 418 -14.58 -10.85 18.17
N HIS A 419 -13.59 -10.00 17.95
CA HIS A 419 -13.16 -8.99 18.91
C HIS A 419 -12.70 -7.72 18.20
N LEU A 420 -13.24 -6.57 18.58
CA LEU A 420 -12.92 -5.26 17.99
C LEU A 420 -12.92 -5.29 16.44
N ASP A 421 -11.80 -4.91 15.83
CA ASP A 421 -11.56 -4.91 14.39
C ASP A 421 -11.03 -6.26 13.85
N GLY A 422 -10.90 -7.26 14.72
CA GLY A 422 -10.34 -8.58 14.41
C GLY A 422 -11.06 -9.72 15.12
N VAL A 423 -10.26 -10.67 15.59
CA VAL A 423 -10.71 -11.83 16.40
C VAL A 423 -9.81 -11.98 17.62
N SER A 424 -10.32 -12.64 18.67
CA SER A 424 -9.49 -13.05 19.80
C SER A 424 -9.31 -14.56 19.84
N GLY A 425 -8.21 -14.99 20.46
CA GLY A 425 -7.91 -16.40 20.56
C GLY A 425 -6.99 -16.76 21.71
N ARG A 426 -6.79 -18.06 21.88
CA ARG A 426 -5.92 -18.67 22.87
C ARG A 426 -4.69 -19.25 22.18
N ILE A 427 -3.48 -18.88 22.65
CA ILE A 427 -2.25 -19.45 22.16
C ILE A 427 -2.21 -20.94 22.57
N LEU A 428 -1.89 -21.78 21.59
CA LEU A 428 -1.69 -23.21 21.81
C LEU A 428 -0.25 -23.47 22.28
N PRO A 429 -0.03 -24.52 23.08
CA PRO A 429 1.31 -24.90 23.58
C PRO A 429 2.36 -25.12 22.49
#